data_4af50b0bc06029d359d4f5b21a71303d
#
_entry.id   4af50b0bc06029d359d4f5b21a71303d
#
_cell.length_a   1.000
_cell.length_b   1.000
_cell.length_c   1.000
_cell.angle_alpha   90.00
_cell.angle_beta   90.00
_cell.angle_gamma   90.00
#
_symmetry.space_group_name_H-M   'P 1'
#
loop_
_entity.id
_entity.type
_entity.pdbx_description
1 polymer ?
#
loop_
_entity_poly.entity_id
_entity_poly.type
_entity_poly.pdbx_seq_one_letter_code
_entity_poly.pdbx_strand_id
1 'polypeptide(L)'
;MSKNVNLLDGSIISSMSRLAFPIMGASLIQMGYNLVDMIWIGRLGSGAVAAVGAAGMFLWMANGVTTVPRIGGQVTVGQKLGAGQQKEAAEYAACALRMGLFLGIIYGLICALFNKPLISFFKLNSPEVIAEARWYLVIAGGLLIFFFLDQVIGGILAAMGNTVTTFRVTTVGLFINLVLDPVLIFGLGPFPRLEVIGAALATVFAQMIVFLLYLKAIWNEPVIFRNLRLLRRSNRVHLNEIVKIGLPSALQDVLFSAISMVIARFVAGYGDAAVAVQKVGGQIESISWMMGGGFAMAVNSFVAQNYGAGKIERVRKGFRTAIMIMGIWGLFNTFLLMTFPKFFFSIFISEPDVIPMGVDYLRIIGISEVFICLEGAATGAFQGLGKTVPPSIVGITFNALRIPAALLLSHTALGLNGIWWVLTVSCIFKGTILPLWYHFGFNKMVKRS
;
A
#
# COMPACT_ATOMS: atom_id res chain seq x y z
N MET A 1 -26.49 -6.10 14.81
CA MET A 1 -25.60 -4.91 14.86
C MET A 1 -25.07 -4.64 13.46
N SER A 2 -25.29 -3.44 12.90
CA SER A 2 -24.78 -3.11 11.58
C SER A 2 -23.25 -3.18 11.61
N LYS A 3 -22.65 -3.96 10.68
CA LYS A 3 -21.19 -4.07 10.53
C LYS A 3 -20.54 -2.76 10.06
N ASN A 4 -21.35 -1.82 9.56
CA ASN A 4 -20.91 -0.59 8.93
C ASN A 4 -20.86 0.55 9.95
N VAL A 5 -19.74 1.28 9.97
CA VAL A 5 -19.59 2.50 10.77
C VAL A 5 -20.39 3.63 10.11
N ASN A 6 -21.22 4.33 10.87
CA ASN A 6 -21.88 5.54 10.38
C ASN A 6 -20.84 6.66 10.27
N LEU A 7 -20.57 7.10 9.04
CA LEU A 7 -19.61 8.16 8.76
C LEU A 7 -20.26 9.55 8.64
N LEU A 8 -21.59 9.59 8.46
CA LEU A 8 -22.32 10.83 8.22
C LEU A 8 -22.71 11.54 9.51
N ASP A 9 -22.85 10.80 10.63
CA ASP A 9 -23.34 11.34 11.89
C ASP A 9 -22.44 10.94 13.07
N GLY A 10 -22.64 11.57 14.22
CA GLY A 10 -21.90 11.29 15.46
C GLY A 10 -20.49 11.91 15.50
N SER A 11 -19.67 11.43 16.45
CA SER A 11 -18.32 11.91 16.69
C SER A 11 -17.38 11.56 15.51
N ILE A 12 -16.68 12.55 14.98
CA ILE A 12 -15.72 12.39 13.88
C ILE A 12 -14.56 11.50 14.30
N ILE A 13 -14.00 11.73 15.49
CA ILE A 13 -12.89 10.93 16.02
C ILE A 13 -13.30 9.46 16.13
N SER A 14 -14.46 9.17 16.72
CA SER A 14 -14.96 7.80 16.86
C SER A 14 -15.18 7.12 15.51
N SER A 15 -15.78 7.83 14.53
CA SER A 15 -16.01 7.29 13.19
C SER A 15 -14.69 6.97 12.48
N MET A 16 -13.74 7.89 12.50
CA MET A 16 -12.42 7.68 11.87
C MET A 16 -11.63 6.58 12.56
N SER A 17 -11.57 6.57 13.88
CA SER A 17 -10.81 5.56 14.63
C SER A 17 -11.39 4.15 14.43
N ARG A 18 -12.72 3.99 14.49
CA ARG A 18 -13.37 2.69 14.23
C ARG A 18 -13.12 2.17 12.81
N LEU A 19 -12.94 3.08 11.86
CA LEU A 19 -12.61 2.71 10.49
C LEU A 19 -11.12 2.39 10.36
N ALA A 20 -10.24 3.19 10.96
CA ALA A 20 -8.80 3.10 10.83
C ALA A 20 -8.18 1.91 11.57
N PHE A 21 -8.59 1.66 12.84
CA PHE A 21 -7.99 0.59 13.65
C PHE A 21 -7.99 -0.79 12.99
N PRO A 22 -9.09 -1.28 12.37
CA PRO A 22 -9.05 -2.55 11.68
C PRO A 22 -8.07 -2.55 10.49
N ILE A 23 -7.99 -1.47 9.71
CA ILE A 23 -7.07 -1.37 8.57
C ILE A 23 -5.62 -1.35 9.05
N MET A 24 -5.32 -0.55 10.07
CA MET A 24 -3.99 -0.48 10.67
C MET A 24 -3.58 -1.83 11.27
N GLY A 25 -4.51 -2.53 11.93
CA GLY A 25 -4.30 -3.88 12.45
C GLY A 25 -3.99 -4.88 11.33
N ALA A 26 -4.72 -4.84 10.21
CA ALA A 26 -4.43 -5.66 9.04
C ALA A 26 -3.02 -5.39 8.49
N SER A 27 -2.61 -4.12 8.42
CA SER A 27 -1.28 -3.72 7.96
C SER A 27 -0.16 -4.26 8.85
N LEU A 28 -0.33 -4.22 10.18
CA LEU A 28 0.65 -4.78 11.12
C LEU A 28 0.76 -6.31 11.00
N ILE A 29 -0.38 -7.01 10.86
CA ILE A 29 -0.37 -8.46 10.64
C ILE A 29 0.30 -8.78 9.31
N GLN A 30 0.01 -8.03 8.25
CA GLN A 30 0.66 -8.18 6.95
C GLN A 30 2.17 -8.01 7.03
N MET A 31 2.65 -7.03 7.81
CA MET A 31 4.07 -6.83 8.03
C MET A 31 4.71 -8.03 8.75
N GLY A 32 4.10 -8.50 9.84
CA GLY A 32 4.56 -9.68 10.56
C GLY A 32 4.63 -10.91 9.65
N TYR A 33 3.61 -11.11 8.81
CA TYR A 33 3.57 -12.15 7.81
C TYR A 33 4.76 -12.05 6.83
N ASN A 34 4.98 -10.88 6.23
CA ASN A 34 6.07 -10.70 5.27
C ASN A 34 7.45 -11.04 5.87
N LEU A 35 7.65 -10.74 7.17
CA LEU A 35 8.88 -11.12 7.88
C LEU A 35 9.00 -12.64 8.03
N VAL A 36 7.92 -13.33 8.39
CA VAL A 36 7.95 -14.79 8.58
C VAL A 36 8.12 -15.51 7.24
N ASP A 37 7.44 -15.08 6.19
CA ASP A 37 7.62 -15.62 4.83
C ASP A 37 9.07 -15.49 4.37
N MET A 38 9.71 -14.34 4.60
CA MET A 38 11.13 -14.15 4.30
C MET A 38 12.05 -15.08 5.11
N ILE A 39 11.67 -15.42 6.35
CA ILE A 39 12.42 -16.41 7.17
C ILE A 39 12.31 -17.80 6.56
N TRP A 40 11.12 -18.22 6.11
CA TRP A 40 10.94 -19.54 5.49
C TRP A 40 11.71 -19.67 4.18
N ILE A 41 11.63 -18.65 3.31
CA ILE A 41 12.39 -18.62 2.05
C ILE A 41 13.88 -18.54 2.30
N GLY A 42 14.31 -17.78 3.31
CA GLY A 42 15.73 -17.68 3.72
C GLY A 42 16.35 -19.01 4.13
N ARG A 43 15.56 -19.94 4.70
CA ARG A 43 16.01 -21.29 5.03
C ARG A 43 16.27 -22.19 3.83
N LEU A 44 15.78 -21.85 2.66
CA LEU A 44 16.10 -22.53 1.38
C LEU A 44 17.45 -22.07 0.82
N GLY A 45 17.97 -20.93 1.27
CA GLY A 45 19.22 -20.37 0.83
C GLY A 45 19.10 -19.05 0.07
N SER A 46 20.25 -18.41 -0.19
CA SER A 46 20.32 -17.11 -0.85
C SER A 46 19.76 -17.10 -2.29
N GLY A 47 19.87 -18.25 -3.00
CA GLY A 47 19.30 -18.40 -4.36
C GLY A 47 17.79 -18.26 -4.36
N ALA A 48 17.08 -18.94 -3.43
CA ALA A 48 15.63 -18.84 -3.29
C ALA A 48 15.18 -17.41 -2.93
N VAL A 49 15.91 -16.74 -2.03
CA VAL A 49 15.65 -15.34 -1.68
C VAL A 49 15.83 -14.43 -2.89
N ALA A 50 16.86 -14.65 -3.71
CA ALA A 50 17.08 -13.89 -4.95
C ALA A 50 15.98 -14.14 -5.98
N ALA A 51 15.54 -15.40 -6.14
CA ALA A 51 14.48 -15.78 -7.06
C ALA A 51 13.14 -15.11 -6.69
N VAL A 52 12.71 -15.25 -5.43
CA VAL A 52 11.48 -14.65 -4.92
C VAL A 52 11.57 -13.12 -4.91
N GLY A 53 12.73 -12.56 -4.58
CA GLY A 53 12.96 -11.12 -4.60
C GLY A 53 12.82 -10.52 -5.99
N ALA A 54 13.40 -11.15 -7.02
CA ALA A 54 13.31 -10.70 -8.41
C ALA A 54 11.85 -10.77 -8.93
N ALA A 55 11.17 -11.90 -8.73
CA ALA A 55 9.78 -12.06 -9.15
C ALA A 55 8.84 -11.16 -8.33
N GLY A 56 9.10 -11.00 -7.03
CA GLY A 56 8.31 -10.19 -6.11
C GLY A 56 8.25 -8.71 -6.48
N MET A 57 9.26 -8.19 -7.18
CA MET A 57 9.22 -6.81 -7.69
C MET A 57 8.06 -6.58 -8.66
N PHE A 58 7.74 -7.55 -9.51
CA PHE A 58 6.59 -7.46 -10.41
C PHE A 58 5.27 -7.56 -9.63
N LEU A 59 5.20 -8.40 -8.58
CA LEU A 59 4.03 -8.46 -7.71
C LEU A 59 3.82 -7.12 -6.98
N TRP A 60 4.91 -6.47 -6.60
CA TRP A 60 4.84 -5.14 -5.97
C TRP A 60 4.37 -4.05 -6.95
N MET A 61 4.83 -4.08 -8.21
CA MET A 61 4.30 -3.18 -9.27
C MET A 61 2.80 -3.39 -9.52
N ALA A 62 2.28 -4.60 -9.35
CA ALA A 62 0.86 -4.89 -9.45
C ALA A 62 0.01 -4.06 -8.46
N ASN A 63 0.55 -3.74 -7.27
CA ASN A 63 -0.12 -2.84 -6.31
C ASN A 63 -0.39 -1.46 -6.94
N GLY A 64 0.58 -0.89 -7.65
CA GLY A 64 0.41 0.39 -8.34
C GLY A 64 -0.71 0.33 -9.39
N VAL A 65 -0.75 -0.74 -10.21
CA VAL A 65 -1.81 -0.93 -11.22
C VAL A 65 -3.18 -1.11 -10.56
N THR A 66 -3.25 -1.88 -9.47
CA THR A 66 -4.49 -2.12 -8.73
C THR A 66 -5.04 -0.85 -8.07
N THR A 67 -4.20 0.14 -7.80
CA THR A 67 -4.59 1.43 -7.24
C THR A 67 -5.65 2.13 -8.11
N VAL A 68 -5.65 1.94 -9.44
CA VAL A 68 -6.66 2.55 -10.33
C VAL A 68 -8.08 2.13 -9.95
N PRO A 69 -8.47 0.84 -10.04
CA PRO A 69 -9.83 0.43 -9.69
C PRO A 69 -10.10 0.49 -8.19
N ARG A 70 -9.10 0.32 -7.32
CA ARG A 70 -9.25 0.36 -5.86
C ARG A 70 -9.61 1.76 -5.38
N ILE A 71 -8.78 2.77 -5.65
CA ILE A 71 -9.03 4.15 -5.19
C ILE A 71 -10.18 4.78 -5.97
N GLY A 72 -10.19 4.61 -7.30
CA GLY A 72 -11.27 5.14 -8.12
C GLY A 72 -12.64 4.57 -7.70
N GLY A 73 -12.72 3.27 -7.46
CA GLY A 73 -13.93 2.61 -6.96
C GLY A 73 -14.29 3.04 -5.54
N GLN A 74 -13.33 3.07 -4.61
CA GLN A 74 -13.57 3.50 -3.23
C GLN A 74 -14.16 4.91 -3.15
N VAL A 75 -13.59 5.86 -3.88
CA VAL A 75 -14.02 7.27 -3.87
C VAL A 75 -15.40 7.42 -4.49
N THR A 76 -15.61 6.90 -5.70
CA THR A 76 -16.88 7.05 -6.42
C THR A 76 -18.03 6.36 -5.67
N VAL A 77 -17.82 5.15 -5.19
CA VAL A 77 -18.80 4.42 -4.36
C VAL A 77 -19.08 5.19 -3.07
N GLY A 78 -18.06 5.69 -2.37
CA GLY A 78 -18.22 6.46 -1.14
C GLY A 78 -19.05 7.73 -1.34
N GLN A 79 -18.75 8.49 -2.40
CA GLN A 79 -19.50 9.72 -2.74
C GLN A 79 -20.96 9.42 -3.09
N LYS A 80 -21.23 8.38 -3.89
CA LYS A 80 -22.60 7.99 -4.26
C LYS A 80 -23.41 7.45 -3.07
N LEU A 81 -22.76 6.71 -2.16
CA LEU A 81 -23.40 6.30 -0.90
C LEU A 81 -23.74 7.50 -0.02
N GLY A 82 -22.81 8.45 0.11
CA GLY A 82 -23.05 9.68 0.84
C GLY A 82 -24.22 10.49 0.29
N ALA A 83 -24.35 10.54 -1.03
CA ALA A 83 -25.48 11.18 -1.74
C ALA A 83 -26.81 10.40 -1.64
N GLY A 84 -26.85 9.23 -0.98
CA GLY A 84 -28.02 8.37 -0.93
C GLY A 84 -28.33 7.60 -2.22
N GLN A 85 -27.44 7.66 -3.22
CA GLN A 85 -27.60 7.06 -4.55
C GLN A 85 -27.11 5.62 -4.60
N GLN A 86 -27.73 4.72 -3.83
CA GLN A 86 -27.28 3.32 -3.68
C GLN A 86 -27.17 2.55 -5.00
N LYS A 87 -28.08 2.78 -5.95
CA LYS A 87 -28.07 2.12 -7.26
C LYS A 87 -26.83 2.52 -8.08
N GLU A 88 -26.53 3.81 -8.12
CA GLU A 88 -25.32 4.30 -8.80
C GLU A 88 -24.05 3.80 -8.10
N ALA A 89 -24.01 3.78 -6.76
CA ALA A 89 -22.91 3.21 -6.01
C ALA A 89 -22.65 1.75 -6.40
N ALA A 90 -23.70 0.94 -6.58
CA ALA A 90 -23.58 -0.44 -7.05
C ALA A 90 -23.06 -0.52 -8.49
N GLU A 91 -23.44 0.41 -9.38
CA GLU A 91 -22.92 0.46 -10.75
C GLU A 91 -21.43 0.82 -10.80
N TYR A 92 -20.98 1.79 -9.97
CA TYR A 92 -19.56 2.11 -9.83
C TYR A 92 -18.76 0.94 -9.22
N ALA A 93 -19.30 0.27 -8.22
CA ALA A 93 -18.69 -0.91 -7.63
C ALA A 93 -18.53 -2.04 -8.68
N ALA A 94 -19.57 -2.31 -9.47
CA ALA A 94 -19.52 -3.28 -10.56
C ALA A 94 -18.50 -2.89 -11.64
N CYS A 95 -18.38 -1.59 -11.96
CA CYS A 95 -17.39 -1.09 -12.90
C CYS A 95 -15.96 -1.27 -12.37
N ALA A 96 -15.70 -0.93 -11.10
CA ALA A 96 -14.40 -1.11 -10.45
C ALA A 96 -13.99 -2.57 -10.38
N LEU A 97 -14.91 -3.49 -10.04
CA LEU A 97 -14.65 -4.93 -10.01
C LEU A 97 -14.32 -5.48 -11.38
N ARG A 98 -15.07 -5.09 -12.44
CA ARG A 98 -14.75 -5.49 -13.82
C ARG A 98 -13.40 -4.98 -14.28
N MET A 99 -13.05 -3.74 -13.92
CA MET A 99 -11.73 -3.17 -14.21
C MET A 99 -10.64 -3.94 -13.48
N GLY A 100 -10.83 -4.26 -12.19
CA GLY A 100 -9.90 -5.08 -11.41
C GLY A 100 -9.72 -6.47 -12.02
N LEU A 101 -10.81 -7.12 -12.42
CA LEU A 101 -10.80 -8.41 -13.12
C LEU A 101 -10.01 -8.32 -14.44
N PHE A 102 -10.31 -7.34 -15.28
CA PHE A 102 -9.66 -7.15 -16.58
C PHE A 102 -8.15 -6.86 -16.43
N LEU A 103 -7.78 -5.94 -15.54
CA LEU A 103 -6.39 -5.61 -15.28
C LEU A 103 -5.65 -6.80 -14.63
N GLY A 104 -6.28 -7.52 -13.72
CA GLY A 104 -5.72 -8.72 -13.10
C GLY A 104 -5.44 -9.83 -14.12
N ILE A 105 -6.36 -10.06 -15.08
CA ILE A 105 -6.16 -11.03 -16.17
C ILE A 105 -5.01 -10.57 -17.07
N ILE A 106 -5.02 -9.32 -17.54
CA ILE A 106 -3.96 -8.82 -18.43
C ILE A 106 -2.60 -8.88 -17.75
N TYR A 107 -2.51 -8.39 -16.51
CA TYR A 107 -1.26 -8.40 -15.76
C TYR A 107 -0.76 -9.81 -15.51
N GLY A 108 -1.66 -10.73 -15.14
CA GLY A 108 -1.34 -12.14 -14.96
C GLY A 108 -0.86 -12.80 -16.25
N LEU A 109 -1.51 -12.53 -17.38
CA LEU A 109 -1.06 -13.00 -18.69
C LEU A 109 0.32 -12.46 -19.08
N ILE A 110 0.60 -11.18 -18.79
CA ILE A 110 1.92 -10.59 -19.01
C ILE A 110 2.97 -11.33 -18.17
N CYS A 111 2.73 -11.54 -16.89
CA CYS A 111 3.64 -12.29 -16.01
C CYS A 111 3.85 -13.72 -16.47
N ALA A 112 2.79 -14.42 -16.89
CA ALA A 112 2.87 -15.80 -17.33
C ALA A 112 3.56 -15.97 -18.70
N LEU A 113 3.19 -15.15 -19.69
CA LEU A 113 3.71 -15.29 -21.06
C LEU A 113 5.10 -14.70 -21.24
N PHE A 114 5.37 -13.57 -20.57
CA PHE A 114 6.64 -12.85 -20.68
C PHE A 114 7.58 -13.10 -19.49
N ASN A 115 7.42 -14.21 -18.75
CA ASN A 115 8.27 -14.52 -17.58
C ASN A 115 9.77 -14.53 -17.92
N LYS A 116 10.16 -15.02 -19.12
CA LYS A 116 11.56 -15.07 -19.56
C LYS A 116 12.19 -13.66 -19.65
N PRO A 117 11.69 -12.72 -20.50
CA PRO A 117 12.28 -11.40 -20.60
C PRO A 117 12.17 -10.59 -19.30
N LEU A 118 11.09 -10.77 -18.51
CA LEU A 118 10.92 -10.10 -17.23
C LEU A 118 12.00 -10.50 -16.22
N ILE A 119 12.24 -11.78 -16.03
CA ILE A 119 13.28 -12.27 -15.10
C ILE A 119 14.68 -12.01 -15.64
N SER A 120 14.91 -12.08 -16.96
CA SER A 120 16.23 -11.79 -17.55
C SER A 120 16.70 -10.35 -17.30
N PHE A 121 15.78 -9.41 -17.03
CA PHE A 121 16.09 -8.04 -16.64
C PHE A 121 17.02 -7.96 -15.42
N PHE A 122 16.88 -8.88 -14.47
CA PHE A 122 17.66 -8.90 -13.22
C PHE A 122 19.05 -9.51 -13.38
N LYS A 123 19.38 -10.10 -14.54
CA LYS A 123 20.69 -10.70 -14.84
C LYS A 123 21.17 -11.66 -13.74
N LEU A 124 20.28 -12.53 -13.27
CA LEU A 124 20.64 -13.58 -12.33
C LEU A 124 21.63 -14.55 -12.97
N ASN A 125 22.59 -15.06 -12.19
CA ASN A 125 23.71 -15.83 -12.72
C ASN A 125 23.45 -17.35 -12.76
N SER A 126 22.68 -17.88 -11.80
CA SER A 126 22.41 -19.31 -11.70
C SER A 126 21.19 -19.71 -12.54
N PRO A 127 21.31 -20.73 -13.44
CA PRO A 127 20.17 -21.25 -14.19
C PRO A 127 19.02 -21.77 -13.31
N GLU A 128 19.35 -22.34 -12.15
CA GLU A 128 18.38 -22.86 -11.18
C GLU A 128 17.57 -21.70 -10.59
N VAL A 129 18.24 -20.65 -10.11
CA VAL A 129 17.59 -19.45 -9.55
C VAL A 129 16.73 -18.75 -10.59
N ILE A 130 17.15 -18.72 -11.85
CA ILE A 130 16.37 -18.18 -12.97
C ILE A 130 15.11 -19.01 -13.19
N ALA A 131 15.21 -20.34 -13.15
CA ALA A 131 14.08 -21.23 -13.30
C ALA A 131 13.06 -21.07 -12.17
N GLU A 132 13.53 -21.02 -10.91
CA GLU A 132 12.71 -20.77 -9.74
C GLU A 132 11.99 -19.43 -9.79
N ALA A 133 12.71 -18.33 -10.12
CA ALA A 133 12.14 -17.00 -10.27
C ALA A 133 11.04 -16.96 -11.34
N ARG A 134 11.25 -17.66 -12.46
CA ARG A 134 10.26 -17.76 -13.54
C ARG A 134 9.02 -18.53 -13.10
N TRP A 135 9.17 -19.70 -12.44
CA TRP A 135 8.03 -20.45 -11.95
C TRP A 135 7.27 -19.69 -10.87
N TYR A 136 7.98 -19.01 -9.95
CA TYR A 136 7.34 -18.15 -8.98
C TYR A 136 6.51 -17.04 -9.65
N LEU A 137 7.08 -16.36 -10.67
CA LEU A 137 6.38 -15.30 -11.40
C LEU A 137 5.18 -15.86 -12.20
N VAL A 138 5.29 -17.03 -12.81
CA VAL A 138 4.19 -17.67 -13.55
C VAL A 138 3.04 -18.04 -12.62
N ILE A 139 3.32 -18.56 -11.44
CA ILE A 139 2.30 -19.00 -10.48
C ILE A 139 1.73 -17.80 -9.73
N ALA A 140 2.56 -17.11 -8.95
CA ALA A 140 2.10 -16.01 -8.11
C ALA A 140 1.70 -14.78 -8.94
N GLY A 141 2.47 -14.45 -9.98
CA GLY A 141 2.18 -13.35 -10.89
C GLY A 141 1.05 -13.67 -11.87
N GLY A 142 1.00 -14.90 -12.40
CA GLY A 142 -0.03 -15.35 -13.36
C GLY A 142 -1.44 -15.41 -12.75
N LEU A 143 -1.55 -15.66 -11.46
CA LEU A 143 -2.82 -15.76 -10.73
C LEU A 143 -3.13 -14.53 -9.86
N LEU A 144 -2.56 -13.38 -10.17
CA LEU A 144 -2.81 -12.11 -9.48
C LEU A 144 -4.27 -11.61 -9.55
N ILE A 145 -5.12 -12.26 -10.34
CA ILE A 145 -6.54 -11.92 -10.45
C ILE A 145 -7.23 -11.88 -9.07
N PHE A 146 -6.93 -12.82 -8.19
CA PHE A 146 -7.50 -12.85 -6.82
C PHE A 146 -7.05 -11.64 -6.02
N PHE A 147 -5.75 -11.31 -6.07
CA PHE A 147 -5.20 -10.13 -5.41
C PHE A 147 -5.88 -8.82 -5.90
N PHE A 148 -6.05 -8.66 -7.22
CA PHE A 148 -6.73 -7.49 -7.78
C PHE A 148 -8.16 -7.36 -7.28
N LEU A 149 -8.92 -8.44 -7.28
CA LEU A 149 -10.31 -8.46 -6.81
C LEU A 149 -10.40 -8.21 -5.30
N ASP A 150 -9.51 -8.81 -4.50
CA ASP A 150 -9.44 -8.61 -3.05
C ASP A 150 -9.21 -7.15 -2.69
N GLN A 151 -8.27 -6.49 -3.38
CA GLN A 151 -7.97 -5.07 -3.18
C GLN A 151 -9.16 -4.16 -3.53
N VAL A 152 -9.85 -4.45 -4.64
CA VAL A 152 -11.02 -3.67 -5.06
C VAL A 152 -12.19 -3.87 -4.10
N ILE A 153 -12.47 -5.11 -3.68
CA ILE A 153 -13.53 -5.41 -2.70
C ILE A 153 -13.23 -4.73 -1.36
N GLY A 154 -11.98 -4.79 -0.90
CA GLY A 154 -11.53 -4.12 0.30
C GLY A 154 -11.75 -2.60 0.25
N GLY A 155 -11.44 -1.96 -0.89
CA GLY A 155 -11.71 -0.55 -1.14
C GLY A 155 -13.20 -0.19 -1.10
N ILE A 156 -14.05 -1.01 -1.73
CA ILE A 156 -15.51 -0.83 -1.71
C ILE A 156 -16.06 -1.00 -0.29
N LEU A 157 -15.61 -2.02 0.45
CA LEU A 157 -16.02 -2.23 1.85
C LEU A 157 -15.59 -1.07 2.75
N ALA A 158 -14.39 -0.52 2.53
CA ALA A 158 -13.95 0.68 3.25
C ALA A 158 -14.82 1.89 2.92
N ALA A 159 -15.20 2.07 1.65
CA ALA A 159 -16.14 3.12 1.23
C ALA A 159 -17.50 3.00 1.90
N MET A 160 -17.95 1.77 2.20
CA MET A 160 -19.18 1.47 2.94
C MET A 160 -19.06 1.65 4.46
N GLY A 161 -17.86 1.89 4.98
CA GLY A 161 -17.59 1.94 6.42
C GLY A 161 -17.37 0.57 7.07
N ASN A 162 -17.14 -0.50 6.28
CA ASN A 162 -16.99 -1.88 6.76
C ASN A 162 -15.55 -2.39 6.67
N THR A 163 -14.68 -1.85 7.48
CA THR A 163 -13.26 -2.27 7.52
C THR A 163 -13.00 -3.49 8.40
N VAL A 164 -13.92 -3.78 9.33
CA VAL A 164 -13.83 -4.96 10.20
C VAL A 164 -13.93 -6.26 9.40
N THR A 165 -14.79 -6.31 8.38
CA THR A 165 -14.87 -7.47 7.48
C THR A 165 -13.56 -7.66 6.73
N THR A 166 -12.99 -6.59 6.16
CA THR A 166 -11.69 -6.61 5.49
C THR A 166 -10.61 -7.14 6.43
N PHE A 167 -10.51 -6.59 7.64
CA PHE A 167 -9.55 -7.02 8.65
C PHE A 167 -9.65 -8.53 8.94
N ARG A 168 -10.86 -9.02 9.23
CA ARG A 168 -11.07 -10.45 9.54
C ARG A 168 -10.70 -11.36 8.39
N VAL A 169 -11.16 -11.05 7.19
CA VAL A 169 -10.91 -11.87 6.00
C VAL A 169 -9.41 -11.89 5.67
N THR A 170 -8.76 -10.74 5.68
CA THR A 170 -7.31 -10.63 5.43
C THR A 170 -6.51 -11.38 6.49
N THR A 171 -6.87 -11.23 7.79
CA THR A 171 -6.18 -11.93 8.89
C THR A 171 -6.28 -13.45 8.73
N VAL A 172 -7.44 -13.99 8.34
CA VAL A 172 -7.60 -15.42 8.08
C VAL A 172 -6.71 -15.86 6.92
N GLY A 173 -6.68 -15.09 5.82
CA GLY A 173 -5.82 -15.39 4.67
C GLY A 173 -4.33 -15.41 5.03
N LEU A 174 -3.87 -14.41 5.79
CA LEU A 174 -2.48 -14.34 6.25
C LEU A 174 -2.14 -15.52 7.17
N PHE A 175 -3.06 -15.92 8.05
CA PHE A 175 -2.85 -17.09 8.91
C PHE A 175 -2.77 -18.39 8.10
N ILE A 176 -3.64 -18.56 7.10
CA ILE A 176 -3.61 -19.73 6.19
C ILE A 176 -2.28 -19.76 5.45
N ASN A 177 -1.83 -18.66 4.91
CA ASN A 177 -0.55 -18.59 4.22
C ASN A 177 0.63 -18.92 5.15
N LEU A 178 0.64 -18.37 6.37
CA LEU A 178 1.65 -18.66 7.40
C LEU A 178 1.79 -20.16 7.71
N VAL A 179 0.67 -20.89 7.66
CA VAL A 179 0.64 -22.35 7.89
C VAL A 179 1.02 -23.12 6.62
N LEU A 180 0.54 -22.67 5.46
CA LEU A 180 0.80 -23.36 4.19
C LEU A 180 2.23 -23.22 3.70
N ASP A 181 2.88 -22.06 3.96
CA ASP A 181 4.26 -21.84 3.53
C ASP A 181 5.19 -22.97 3.98
N PRO A 182 5.39 -23.24 5.30
CA PRO A 182 6.28 -24.32 5.71
C PRO A 182 5.82 -25.71 5.23
N VAL A 183 4.51 -25.93 5.10
CA VAL A 183 3.98 -27.22 4.62
C VAL A 183 4.37 -27.47 3.17
N LEU A 184 4.21 -26.50 2.28
CA LEU A 184 4.49 -26.65 0.85
C LEU A 184 5.96 -26.39 0.52
N ILE A 185 6.64 -25.50 1.24
CA ILE A 185 8.07 -25.21 1.02
C ILE A 185 8.91 -26.43 1.39
N PHE A 186 8.71 -26.99 2.60
CA PHE A 186 9.55 -28.07 3.13
C PHE A 186 8.99 -29.47 2.92
N GLY A 187 7.74 -29.59 2.45
CA GLY A 187 7.10 -30.90 2.22
C GLY A 187 6.71 -31.57 3.54
N LEU A 188 5.99 -30.86 4.42
CA LEU A 188 5.54 -31.44 5.68
C LEU A 188 4.28 -32.29 5.51
N GLY A 189 4.27 -33.45 6.15
CA GLY A 189 3.15 -34.41 6.07
C GLY A 189 3.06 -35.10 4.71
N PRO A 190 1.90 -35.16 4.06
CA PRO A 190 1.71 -35.86 2.78
C PRO A 190 2.15 -35.06 1.55
N PHE A 191 2.62 -33.82 1.74
CA PHE A 191 2.95 -32.92 0.64
C PHE A 191 4.41 -33.07 0.20
N PRO A 192 4.71 -33.00 -1.12
CA PRO A 192 6.08 -32.99 -1.61
C PRO A 192 6.77 -31.67 -1.26
N ARG A 193 8.07 -31.69 -1.14
CA ARG A 193 8.90 -30.50 -0.97
C ARG A 193 8.92 -29.71 -2.29
N LEU A 194 8.29 -28.54 -2.31
CA LEU A 194 8.13 -27.72 -3.51
C LEU A 194 8.99 -26.46 -3.51
N GLU A 195 9.68 -26.16 -2.40
CA GLU A 195 10.59 -25.03 -2.26
C GLU A 195 9.96 -23.69 -2.69
N VAL A 196 10.58 -22.94 -3.61
CA VAL A 196 10.09 -21.64 -4.10
C VAL A 196 8.72 -21.76 -4.79
N ILE A 197 8.44 -22.87 -5.47
CA ILE A 197 7.13 -23.14 -6.06
C ILE A 197 6.07 -23.31 -4.97
N GLY A 198 6.44 -23.94 -3.85
CA GLY A 198 5.58 -24.10 -2.68
C GLY A 198 5.13 -22.76 -2.09
N ALA A 199 6.05 -21.81 -1.96
CA ALA A 199 5.76 -20.45 -1.51
C ALA A 199 4.79 -19.72 -2.47
N ALA A 200 5.00 -19.84 -3.78
CA ALA A 200 4.09 -19.26 -4.78
C ALA A 200 2.67 -19.83 -4.67
N LEU A 201 2.56 -21.15 -4.55
CA LEU A 201 1.26 -21.85 -4.43
C LEU A 201 0.55 -21.47 -3.11
N ALA A 202 1.27 -21.42 -1.99
CA ALA A 202 0.71 -21.01 -0.71
C ALA A 202 0.13 -19.59 -0.77
N THR A 203 0.86 -18.65 -1.38
CA THR A 203 0.42 -17.27 -1.56
C THR A 203 -0.86 -17.19 -2.41
N VAL A 204 -0.88 -17.86 -3.56
CA VAL A 204 -2.06 -17.88 -4.45
C VAL A 204 -3.26 -18.53 -3.78
N PHE A 205 -3.05 -19.65 -3.10
CA PHE A 205 -4.11 -20.36 -2.39
C PHE A 205 -4.71 -19.51 -1.26
N ALA A 206 -3.85 -18.81 -0.50
CA ALA A 206 -4.31 -17.90 0.53
C ALA A 206 -5.14 -16.72 -0.05
N GLN A 207 -4.69 -16.13 -1.16
CA GLN A 207 -5.45 -15.07 -1.86
C GLN A 207 -6.79 -15.58 -2.40
N MET A 208 -6.82 -16.79 -2.96
CA MET A 208 -8.06 -17.42 -3.41
C MET A 208 -9.04 -17.62 -2.24
N ILE A 209 -8.55 -18.06 -1.08
CA ILE A 209 -9.42 -18.22 0.11
C ILE A 209 -9.91 -16.85 0.60
N VAL A 210 -9.06 -15.83 0.63
CA VAL A 210 -9.46 -14.45 0.94
C VAL A 210 -10.58 -14.00 0.02
N PHE A 211 -10.46 -14.23 -1.28
CA PHE A 211 -11.50 -13.93 -2.26
C PHE A 211 -12.82 -14.66 -1.97
N LEU A 212 -12.77 -15.97 -1.70
CA LEU A 212 -13.95 -16.74 -1.35
C LEU A 212 -14.61 -16.28 -0.06
N LEU A 213 -13.81 -15.92 0.94
CA LEU A 213 -14.31 -15.34 2.18
C LEU A 213 -14.95 -13.97 1.97
N TYR A 214 -14.39 -13.14 1.10
CA TYR A 214 -15.02 -11.89 0.70
C TYR A 214 -16.35 -12.15 0.00
N LEU A 215 -16.42 -13.08 -0.97
CA LEU A 215 -17.67 -13.43 -1.63
C LEU A 215 -18.73 -13.88 -0.61
N LYS A 216 -18.36 -14.72 0.36
CA LYS A 216 -19.26 -15.14 1.45
C LYS A 216 -19.70 -13.96 2.32
N ALA A 217 -18.78 -13.04 2.65
CA ALA A 217 -19.08 -11.90 3.50
C ALA A 217 -20.01 -10.88 2.85
N ILE A 218 -19.89 -10.71 1.52
CA ILE A 218 -20.68 -9.75 0.73
C ILE A 218 -21.95 -10.34 0.13
N TRP A 219 -22.11 -11.67 0.14
CA TRP A 219 -23.25 -12.37 -0.47
C TRP A 219 -24.61 -11.83 -0.03
N ASN A 220 -24.75 -11.52 1.26
CA ASN A 220 -26.00 -11.02 1.86
C ASN A 220 -25.97 -9.49 2.11
N GLU A 221 -25.01 -8.78 1.54
CA GLU A 221 -24.93 -7.34 1.72
C GLU A 221 -25.96 -6.64 0.82
N PRO A 222 -27.00 -5.97 1.38
CA PRO A 222 -28.15 -5.55 0.60
C PRO A 222 -27.94 -4.26 -0.18
N VAL A 223 -26.98 -3.42 0.23
CA VAL A 223 -26.86 -2.04 -0.28
C VAL A 223 -26.20 -2.02 -1.66
N ILE A 224 -25.03 -2.66 -1.81
CA ILE A 224 -24.26 -2.64 -3.05
C ILE A 224 -24.26 -4.01 -3.70
N PHE A 225 -23.84 -5.05 -2.99
CA PHE A 225 -23.48 -6.33 -3.59
C PHE A 225 -24.69 -7.12 -4.12
N ARG A 226 -25.85 -7.02 -3.48
CA ARG A 226 -27.11 -7.61 -3.99
C ARG A 226 -27.56 -6.98 -5.31
N ASN A 227 -27.19 -5.73 -5.55
CA ASN A 227 -27.58 -4.97 -6.74
C ASN A 227 -26.51 -4.98 -7.83
N LEU A 228 -25.41 -5.74 -7.66
CA LEU A 228 -24.33 -5.85 -8.63
C LEU A 228 -24.79 -6.55 -9.91
N ARG A 229 -24.59 -5.88 -11.03
CA ARG A 229 -24.81 -6.45 -12.36
C ARG A 229 -23.48 -6.58 -13.10
N LEU A 230 -22.68 -7.60 -12.73
CA LEU A 230 -21.35 -7.82 -13.30
C LEU A 230 -21.37 -8.11 -14.80
N LEU A 231 -22.42 -8.73 -15.33
CA LEU A 231 -22.54 -9.06 -16.76
C LEU A 231 -23.04 -7.89 -17.63
N ARG A 232 -23.55 -6.80 -17.02
CA ARG A 232 -23.97 -5.62 -17.78
C ARG A 232 -22.76 -4.82 -18.25
N ARG A 233 -22.77 -4.36 -19.49
CA ARG A 233 -21.70 -3.53 -20.06
C ARG A 233 -21.44 -2.28 -19.21
N SER A 234 -20.17 -1.96 -18.93
CA SER A 234 -19.79 -0.77 -18.17
C SER A 234 -20.19 0.50 -18.91
N ASN A 235 -20.75 1.47 -18.19
CA ASN A 235 -20.95 2.81 -18.73
C ASN A 235 -19.57 3.47 -18.88
N ARG A 236 -19.28 4.03 -20.06
CA ARG A 236 -18.02 4.75 -20.34
C ARG A 236 -17.79 5.91 -19.38
N VAL A 237 -18.86 6.54 -18.91
CA VAL A 237 -18.79 7.65 -17.94
C VAL A 237 -18.20 7.14 -16.62
N HIS A 238 -18.73 6.03 -16.07
CA HIS A 238 -18.24 5.42 -14.83
C HIS A 238 -16.77 4.98 -14.95
N LEU A 239 -16.42 4.37 -16.09
CA LEU A 239 -15.05 3.96 -16.36
C LEU A 239 -14.08 5.14 -16.35
N ASN A 240 -14.42 6.20 -17.10
CA ASN A 240 -13.58 7.40 -17.19
C ASN A 240 -13.39 8.08 -15.84
N GLU A 241 -14.45 8.12 -15.02
CA GLU A 241 -14.38 8.75 -13.70
C GLU A 241 -13.48 7.95 -12.74
N ILE A 242 -13.61 6.61 -12.71
CA ILE A 242 -12.73 5.73 -11.94
C ILE A 242 -11.27 5.90 -12.38
N VAL A 243 -11.01 5.89 -13.70
CA VAL A 243 -9.65 6.08 -14.23
C VAL A 243 -9.12 7.47 -13.89
N LYS A 244 -9.91 8.53 -14.07
CA LYS A 244 -9.50 9.90 -13.77
C LYS A 244 -9.10 10.10 -12.31
N ILE A 245 -9.77 9.41 -11.40
CA ILE A 245 -9.47 9.46 -9.96
C ILE A 245 -8.30 8.54 -9.62
N GLY A 246 -8.28 7.31 -10.14
CA GLY A 246 -7.29 6.31 -9.74
C GLY A 246 -5.93 6.44 -10.42
N LEU A 247 -5.90 6.85 -11.69
CA LEU A 247 -4.66 6.88 -12.49
C LEU A 247 -3.56 7.79 -11.94
N PRO A 248 -3.85 9.03 -11.46
CA PRO A 248 -2.79 9.87 -10.88
C PRO A 248 -2.11 9.20 -9.68
N SER A 249 -2.88 8.58 -8.78
CA SER A 249 -2.33 7.85 -7.63
C SER A 249 -1.53 6.62 -8.07
N ALA A 250 -2.00 5.87 -9.05
CA ALA A 250 -1.29 4.71 -9.59
C ALA A 250 0.05 5.09 -10.21
N LEU A 251 0.09 6.18 -10.99
CA LEU A 251 1.34 6.71 -11.55
C LEU A 251 2.32 7.14 -10.46
N GLN A 252 1.82 7.78 -9.40
CA GLN A 252 2.65 8.14 -8.25
C GLN A 252 3.28 6.91 -7.60
N ASP A 253 2.52 5.82 -7.39
CA ASP A 253 3.00 4.58 -6.75
C ASP A 253 4.08 3.90 -7.62
N VAL A 254 3.86 3.81 -8.94
CA VAL A 254 4.81 3.21 -9.88
C VAL A 254 6.11 4.03 -9.95
N LEU A 255 6.00 5.36 -10.07
CA LEU A 255 7.17 6.23 -10.13
C LEU A 255 7.93 6.26 -8.80
N PHE A 256 7.24 6.24 -7.67
CA PHE A 256 7.88 6.10 -6.36
C PHE A 256 8.75 4.85 -6.28
N SER A 257 8.23 3.72 -6.77
CA SER A 257 8.96 2.45 -6.81
C SER A 257 10.23 2.54 -7.67
N ALA A 258 10.09 3.10 -8.88
CA ALA A 258 11.22 3.26 -9.80
C ALA A 258 12.30 4.18 -9.20
N ILE A 259 11.90 5.31 -8.61
CA ILE A 259 12.83 6.27 -7.99
C ILE A 259 13.53 5.63 -6.78
N SER A 260 12.81 4.86 -5.97
CA SER A 260 13.38 4.16 -4.81
C SER A 260 14.46 3.15 -5.23
N MET A 261 14.28 2.47 -6.38
CA MET A 261 15.31 1.58 -6.95
C MET A 261 16.59 2.33 -7.33
N VAL A 262 16.45 3.53 -7.92
CA VAL A 262 17.61 4.37 -8.28
C VAL A 262 18.35 4.83 -7.01
N ILE A 263 17.62 5.26 -5.99
CA ILE A 263 18.22 5.67 -4.71
C ILE A 263 18.92 4.48 -4.03
N ALA A 264 18.34 3.29 -4.05
CA ALA A 264 18.96 2.09 -3.51
C ALA A 264 20.29 1.77 -4.22
N ARG A 265 20.39 2.02 -5.53
CA ARG A 265 21.64 1.87 -6.28
C ARG A 265 22.71 2.87 -5.83
N PHE A 266 22.35 4.11 -5.51
CA PHE A 266 23.31 5.09 -4.99
C PHE A 266 23.86 4.65 -3.62
N VAL A 267 22.99 4.16 -2.74
CA VAL A 267 23.39 3.62 -1.43
C VAL A 267 24.30 2.41 -1.58
N ALA A 268 24.03 1.53 -2.54
CA ALA A 268 24.88 0.36 -2.82
C ALA A 268 26.33 0.74 -3.20
N GLY A 269 26.55 1.94 -3.72
CA GLY A 269 27.88 2.49 -3.98
C GLY A 269 28.72 2.72 -2.72
N TYR A 270 28.10 2.73 -1.54
CA TYR A 270 28.77 2.89 -0.23
C TYR A 270 29.07 1.55 0.47
N GLY A 271 28.74 0.43 -0.18
CA GLY A 271 29.03 -0.92 0.31
C GLY A 271 27.84 -1.62 0.95
N ASP A 272 28.07 -2.92 1.28
CA ASP A 272 27.00 -3.82 1.75
C ASP A 272 26.40 -3.40 3.09
N ALA A 273 27.22 -2.84 3.98
CA ALA A 273 26.75 -2.32 5.27
C ALA A 273 25.72 -1.20 5.10
N ALA A 274 25.95 -0.27 4.16
CA ALA A 274 25.01 0.81 3.88
C ALA A 274 23.67 0.30 3.32
N VAL A 275 23.71 -0.73 2.46
CA VAL A 275 22.51 -1.39 1.93
C VAL A 275 21.75 -2.10 3.06
N ALA A 276 22.46 -2.82 3.94
CA ALA A 276 21.86 -3.49 5.09
C ALA A 276 21.19 -2.49 6.04
N VAL A 277 21.87 -1.37 6.35
CA VAL A 277 21.33 -0.29 7.18
C VAL A 277 20.06 0.30 6.57
N GLN A 278 20.06 0.64 5.29
CA GLN A 278 18.86 1.19 4.63
C GLN A 278 17.71 0.18 4.59
N LYS A 279 18.00 -1.10 4.36
CA LYS A 279 16.98 -2.14 4.33
C LYS A 279 16.34 -2.35 5.70
N VAL A 280 17.16 -2.48 6.75
CA VAL A 280 16.66 -2.66 8.13
C VAL A 280 15.97 -1.39 8.63
N GLY A 281 16.58 -0.23 8.41
CA GLY A 281 15.98 1.05 8.80
C GLY A 281 14.64 1.29 8.10
N GLY A 282 14.55 1.01 6.79
CA GLY A 282 13.29 1.08 6.04
C GLY A 282 12.23 0.08 6.54
N GLN A 283 12.64 -1.08 7.07
CA GLN A 283 11.72 -2.02 7.70
C GLN A 283 11.15 -1.47 9.02
N ILE A 284 11.97 -0.79 9.83
CA ILE A 284 11.54 -0.12 11.06
C ILE A 284 10.57 1.02 10.73
N GLU A 285 10.92 1.87 9.76
CA GLU A 285 10.09 2.96 9.26
C GLU A 285 8.75 2.48 8.68
N SER A 286 8.72 1.28 8.07
CA SER A 286 7.52 0.74 7.43
C SER A 286 6.34 0.59 8.37
N ILE A 287 6.56 0.41 9.67
CA ILE A 287 5.51 0.37 10.69
C ILE A 287 4.71 1.68 10.65
N SER A 288 5.41 2.81 10.61
CA SER A 288 4.81 4.14 10.62
C SER A 288 4.01 4.43 9.34
N TRP A 289 4.61 4.24 8.18
CA TRP A 289 3.93 4.56 6.92
C TRP A 289 2.81 3.57 6.56
N MET A 290 2.89 2.29 6.96
CA MET A 290 1.78 1.35 6.79
C MET A 290 0.58 1.73 7.65
N MET A 291 0.82 2.14 8.92
CA MET A 291 -0.24 2.67 9.77
C MET A 291 -0.81 3.97 9.22
N GLY A 292 0.06 4.86 8.71
CA GLY A 292 -0.34 6.09 8.03
C GLY A 292 -1.21 5.83 6.80
N GLY A 293 -0.85 4.86 5.97
CA GLY A 293 -1.62 4.43 4.80
C GLY A 293 -3.01 3.88 5.16
N GLY A 294 -3.08 3.05 6.20
CA GLY A 294 -4.36 2.55 6.72
C GLY A 294 -5.27 3.68 7.20
N PHE A 295 -4.71 4.66 7.90
CA PHE A 295 -5.46 5.83 8.34
C PHE A 295 -5.89 6.72 7.16
N ALA A 296 -5.01 6.92 6.16
CA ALA A 296 -5.34 7.67 4.94
C ALA A 296 -6.55 7.06 4.20
N MET A 297 -6.64 5.72 4.15
CA MET A 297 -7.79 5.01 3.58
C MET A 297 -9.09 5.28 4.36
N ALA A 298 -9.02 5.36 5.68
CA ALA A 298 -10.15 5.72 6.53
C ALA A 298 -10.58 7.18 6.30
N VAL A 299 -9.64 8.11 6.20
CA VAL A 299 -9.89 9.53 5.88
C VAL A 299 -10.54 9.66 4.50
N ASN A 300 -10.04 8.93 3.50
CA ASN A 300 -10.62 8.89 2.17
C ASN A 300 -12.11 8.52 2.21
N SER A 301 -12.45 7.40 2.85
CA SER A 301 -13.85 6.95 2.96
C SER A 301 -14.74 7.94 3.72
N PHE A 302 -14.23 8.51 4.83
CA PHE A 302 -14.94 9.51 5.61
C PHE A 302 -15.22 10.77 4.78
N VAL A 303 -14.20 11.29 4.10
CA VAL A 303 -14.33 12.49 3.26
C VAL A 303 -15.24 12.22 2.07
N ALA A 304 -15.09 11.07 1.39
CA ALA A 304 -15.90 10.73 0.23
C ALA A 304 -17.40 10.69 0.56
N GLN A 305 -17.81 10.00 1.64
CA GLN A 305 -19.21 9.94 2.03
C GLN A 305 -19.76 11.30 2.48
N ASN A 306 -19.02 12.04 3.30
CA ASN A 306 -19.49 13.36 3.76
C ASN A 306 -19.56 14.39 2.63
N TYR A 307 -18.63 14.31 1.68
CA TYR A 307 -18.64 15.15 0.48
C TYR A 307 -19.84 14.82 -0.42
N GLY A 308 -20.09 13.54 -0.69
CA GLY A 308 -21.27 13.11 -1.43
C GLY A 308 -22.59 13.49 -0.78
N ALA A 309 -22.64 13.51 0.56
CA ALA A 309 -23.79 13.96 1.34
C ALA A 309 -23.95 15.49 1.41
N GLY A 310 -23.06 16.28 0.81
CA GLY A 310 -23.05 17.73 0.91
C GLY A 310 -22.67 18.27 2.31
N LYS A 311 -22.18 17.44 3.22
CA LYS A 311 -21.79 17.82 4.60
C LYS A 311 -20.41 18.47 4.65
N ILE A 312 -20.22 19.60 3.94
CA ILE A 312 -18.94 20.25 3.70
C ILE A 312 -18.23 20.66 4.97
N GLU A 313 -18.94 21.18 5.97
CA GLU A 313 -18.35 21.53 7.27
C GLU A 313 -17.83 20.30 8.03
N ARG A 314 -18.49 19.14 7.85
CA ARG A 314 -18.04 17.89 8.43
C ARG A 314 -16.78 17.37 7.73
N VAL A 315 -16.66 17.56 6.42
CA VAL A 315 -15.42 17.28 5.65
C VAL A 315 -14.26 18.13 6.19
N ARG A 316 -14.49 19.46 6.38
CA ARG A 316 -13.46 20.38 6.90
C ARG A 316 -13.02 20.00 8.32
N LYS A 317 -13.97 19.73 9.23
CA LYS A 317 -13.68 19.27 10.59
C LYS A 317 -12.97 17.91 10.57
N GLY A 318 -13.40 17.00 9.70
CA GLY A 318 -12.79 15.69 9.52
C GLY A 318 -11.32 15.77 9.11
N PHE A 319 -10.99 16.64 8.15
CA PHE A 319 -9.60 16.89 7.77
C PHE A 319 -8.75 17.41 8.94
N ARG A 320 -9.23 18.41 9.69
CA ARG A 320 -8.52 18.92 10.86
C ARG A 320 -8.29 17.83 11.92
N THR A 321 -9.30 17.02 12.17
CA THR A 321 -9.19 15.88 13.10
C THR A 321 -8.18 14.86 12.60
N ALA A 322 -8.15 14.55 11.29
CA ALA A 322 -7.20 13.64 10.69
C ALA A 322 -5.75 14.14 10.83
N ILE A 323 -5.51 15.42 10.52
CA ILE A 323 -4.19 16.06 10.69
C ILE A 323 -3.74 16.02 12.16
N MET A 324 -4.65 16.26 13.10
CA MET A 324 -4.33 16.21 14.55
C MET A 324 -3.95 14.79 14.98
N ILE A 325 -4.76 13.79 14.64
CA ILE A 325 -4.50 12.39 15.03
C ILE A 325 -3.17 11.91 14.44
N MET A 326 -2.97 12.15 13.13
CA MET A 326 -1.76 11.71 12.43
C MET A 326 -0.54 12.54 12.82
N GLY A 327 -0.72 13.80 13.18
CA GLY A 327 0.35 14.63 13.75
C GLY A 327 0.83 14.09 15.09
N ILE A 328 -0.09 13.72 16.00
CA ILE A 328 0.26 13.10 17.29
C ILE A 328 0.97 11.76 17.07
N TRP A 329 0.44 10.92 16.19
CA TRP A 329 1.06 9.64 15.86
C TRP A 329 2.46 9.80 15.26
N GLY A 330 2.62 10.71 14.30
CA GLY A 330 3.91 11.01 13.69
C GLY A 330 4.92 11.57 14.67
N LEU A 331 4.51 12.50 15.57
CA LEU A 331 5.36 13.02 16.62
C LEU A 331 5.80 11.91 17.59
N PHE A 332 4.92 10.99 17.92
CA PHE A 332 5.26 9.83 18.75
C PHE A 332 6.33 8.95 18.07
N ASN A 333 6.19 8.65 16.77
CA ASN A 333 7.21 7.89 16.03
C ASN A 333 8.52 8.66 15.92
N THR A 334 8.47 9.96 15.60
CA THR A 334 9.66 10.83 15.60
C THR A 334 10.37 10.76 16.96
N PHE A 335 9.64 10.89 18.06
CA PHE A 335 10.20 10.80 19.41
C PHE A 335 10.89 9.45 19.65
N LEU A 336 10.23 8.33 19.28
CA LEU A 336 10.79 6.99 19.44
C LEU A 336 12.09 6.79 18.66
N LEU A 337 12.12 7.17 17.37
CA LEU A 337 13.28 6.97 16.51
C LEU A 337 14.44 7.93 16.86
N MET A 338 14.14 9.12 17.33
CA MET A 338 15.16 10.08 17.77
C MET A 338 15.77 9.69 19.10
N THR A 339 14.96 9.17 20.05
CA THR A 339 15.40 8.90 21.43
C THR A 339 16.02 7.52 21.57
N PHE A 340 15.46 6.49 20.90
CA PHE A 340 15.85 5.09 21.06
C PHE A 340 16.34 4.44 19.76
N PRO A 341 17.07 5.12 18.85
CA PRO A 341 17.44 4.56 17.55
C PRO A 341 18.33 3.30 17.71
N LYS A 342 19.28 3.33 18.65
CA LYS A 342 20.18 2.19 18.93
C LYS A 342 19.38 0.95 19.35
N PHE A 343 18.38 1.12 20.22
CA PHE A 343 17.55 -0.01 20.68
C PHE A 343 16.82 -0.66 19.51
N PHE A 344 16.10 0.13 18.69
CA PHE A 344 15.35 -0.41 17.56
C PHE A 344 16.24 -1.04 16.49
N PHE A 345 17.39 -0.44 16.20
CA PHE A 345 18.29 -0.96 15.19
C PHE A 345 19.00 -2.24 15.64
N SER A 346 19.43 -2.32 16.92
CA SER A 346 20.13 -3.48 17.47
C SER A 346 19.26 -4.74 17.60
N ILE A 347 17.92 -4.63 17.47
CA ILE A 347 17.04 -5.80 17.38
C ILE A 347 17.34 -6.63 16.13
N PHE A 348 17.79 -5.97 15.05
CA PHE A 348 17.99 -6.61 13.74
C PHE A 348 19.46 -6.84 13.40
N ILE A 349 20.34 -5.93 13.78
CA ILE A 349 21.79 -6.00 13.50
C ILE A 349 22.57 -5.83 14.80
N SER A 350 23.45 -6.81 15.08
CA SER A 350 24.25 -6.85 16.29
C SER A 350 25.71 -6.40 16.08
N GLU A 351 26.12 -6.12 14.84
CA GLU A 351 27.47 -5.77 14.45
C GLU A 351 27.84 -4.37 14.99
N PRO A 352 28.86 -4.26 15.89
CA PRO A 352 29.19 -2.99 16.54
C PRO A 352 29.57 -1.87 15.56
N ASP A 353 30.20 -2.22 14.44
CA ASP A 353 30.67 -1.28 13.42
C ASP A 353 29.53 -0.73 12.55
N VAL A 354 28.40 -1.45 12.43
CA VAL A 354 27.23 -1.07 11.62
C VAL A 354 26.20 -0.29 12.43
N ILE A 355 26.11 -0.53 13.74
CA ILE A 355 25.14 0.13 14.63
C ILE A 355 25.21 1.67 14.55
N PRO A 356 26.37 2.34 14.58
CA PRO A 356 26.42 3.80 14.49
C PRO A 356 25.76 4.34 13.21
N MET A 357 26.03 3.71 12.07
CA MET A 357 25.42 4.06 10.78
C MET A 357 23.89 3.90 10.82
N GLY A 358 23.39 2.82 11.45
CA GLY A 358 21.96 2.59 11.65
C GLY A 358 21.29 3.62 12.56
N VAL A 359 22.00 4.06 13.59
CA VAL A 359 21.57 5.14 14.50
C VAL A 359 21.44 6.45 13.73
N ASP A 360 22.42 6.79 12.90
CA ASP A 360 22.37 8.01 12.07
C ASP A 360 21.21 7.95 11.07
N TYR A 361 21.03 6.81 10.40
CA TYR A 361 19.89 6.58 9.51
C TYR A 361 18.56 6.85 10.22
N LEU A 362 18.30 6.18 11.35
CA LEU A 362 17.03 6.29 12.07
C LEU A 362 16.79 7.69 12.62
N ARG A 363 17.84 8.39 13.03
CA ARG A 363 17.72 9.81 13.46
C ARG A 363 17.36 10.72 12.31
N ILE A 364 18.03 10.58 11.16
CA ILE A 364 17.78 11.41 9.97
C ILE A 364 16.36 11.20 9.48
N ILE A 365 15.96 9.94 9.27
CA ILE A 365 14.62 9.60 8.77
C ILE A 365 13.54 9.88 9.83
N GLY A 366 13.82 9.65 11.11
CA GLY A 366 12.90 9.89 12.22
C GLY A 366 12.33 11.31 12.26
N ILE A 367 13.07 12.32 11.79
CA ILE A 367 12.59 13.69 11.66
C ILE A 367 11.40 13.79 10.69
N SER A 368 11.39 12.97 9.65
CA SER A 368 10.35 13.01 8.61
C SER A 368 9.07 12.27 8.97
N GLU A 369 9.03 11.47 10.02
CA GLU A 369 7.89 10.62 10.37
C GLU A 369 6.58 11.40 10.57
N VAL A 370 6.63 12.52 11.25
CA VAL A 370 5.47 13.39 11.42
C VAL A 370 4.95 13.90 10.07
N PHE A 371 5.86 14.25 9.15
CA PHE A 371 5.50 14.78 7.84
C PHE A 371 4.93 13.70 6.91
N ILE A 372 5.44 12.47 6.99
CA ILE A 372 4.89 11.31 6.27
C ILE A 372 3.44 11.04 6.72
N CYS A 373 3.19 11.10 8.03
CA CYS A 373 1.86 10.94 8.58
C CYS A 373 0.89 12.05 8.14
N LEU A 374 1.34 13.31 8.12
CA LEU A 374 0.56 14.45 7.65
C LEU A 374 0.29 14.37 6.14
N GLU A 375 1.28 13.95 5.33
CA GLU A 375 1.13 13.68 3.90
C GLU A 375 0.04 12.65 3.66
N GLY A 376 0.05 11.53 4.40
CA GLY A 376 -0.94 10.46 4.29
C GLY A 376 -2.36 10.95 4.58
N ALA A 377 -2.56 11.69 5.68
CA ALA A 377 -3.85 12.26 6.05
C ALA A 377 -4.39 13.23 4.97
N ALA A 378 -3.52 14.11 4.45
CA ALA A 378 -3.88 15.06 3.40
C ALA A 378 -4.20 14.32 2.08
N THR A 379 -3.39 13.35 1.69
CA THR A 379 -3.61 12.52 0.50
C THR A 379 -4.96 11.80 0.57
N GLY A 380 -5.29 11.16 1.70
CA GLY A 380 -6.59 10.54 1.91
C GLY A 380 -7.77 11.52 1.78
N ALA A 381 -7.61 12.75 2.30
CA ALA A 381 -8.63 13.78 2.19
C ALA A 381 -8.81 14.28 0.74
N PHE A 382 -7.72 14.52 0.00
CA PHE A 382 -7.77 14.86 -1.42
C PHE A 382 -8.43 13.75 -2.25
N GLN A 383 -8.06 12.49 -2.00
CA GLN A 383 -8.66 11.33 -2.67
C GLN A 383 -10.15 11.26 -2.42
N GLY A 384 -10.61 11.43 -1.17
CA GLY A 384 -12.04 11.43 -0.82
C GLY A 384 -12.86 12.51 -1.54
N LEU A 385 -12.25 13.66 -1.86
CA LEU A 385 -12.85 14.68 -2.72
C LEU A 385 -12.82 14.31 -4.21
N GLY A 386 -12.18 13.21 -4.62
CA GLY A 386 -11.93 12.87 -6.01
C GLY A 386 -10.86 13.73 -6.69
N LYS A 387 -10.08 14.49 -5.91
CA LYS A 387 -9.01 15.38 -6.41
C LYS A 387 -7.63 14.76 -6.18
N THR A 388 -7.31 13.71 -6.93
CA THR A 388 -6.05 12.94 -6.77
C THR A 388 -4.85 13.57 -7.45
N VAL A 389 -5.05 14.50 -8.38
CA VAL A 389 -3.96 15.18 -9.12
C VAL A 389 -3.02 15.99 -8.22
N PRO A 390 -3.50 16.84 -7.26
CA PRO A 390 -2.60 17.58 -6.39
C PRO A 390 -1.61 16.72 -5.59
N PRO A 391 -2.05 15.67 -4.84
CA PRO A 391 -1.09 14.82 -4.13
C PRO A 391 -0.15 14.08 -5.08
N SER A 392 -0.61 13.67 -6.27
CA SER A 392 0.25 13.01 -7.25
C SER A 392 1.31 13.93 -7.82
N ILE A 393 0.99 15.18 -8.15
CA ILE A 393 1.98 16.16 -8.62
C ILE A 393 3.04 16.39 -7.54
N VAL A 394 2.62 16.67 -6.30
CA VAL A 394 3.57 16.91 -5.20
C VAL A 394 4.41 15.66 -4.95
N GLY A 395 3.78 14.49 -4.86
CA GLY A 395 4.47 13.21 -4.65
C GLY A 395 5.49 12.91 -5.74
N ILE A 396 5.11 12.99 -7.02
CA ILE A 396 5.99 12.71 -8.16
C ILE A 396 7.14 13.71 -8.21
N THR A 397 6.85 15.02 -8.08
CA THR A 397 7.87 16.07 -8.18
C THR A 397 8.94 15.91 -7.09
N PHE A 398 8.53 15.82 -5.81
CA PHE A 398 9.50 15.72 -4.72
C PHE A 398 10.20 14.37 -4.66
N ASN A 399 9.58 13.29 -5.12
CA ASN A 399 10.27 12.00 -5.27
C ASN A 399 11.28 12.04 -6.42
N ALA A 400 10.95 12.62 -7.58
CA ALA A 400 11.87 12.75 -8.71
C ALA A 400 13.09 13.64 -8.38
N LEU A 401 12.88 14.71 -7.63
CA LEU A 401 13.95 15.58 -7.14
C LEU A 401 14.94 14.87 -6.21
N ARG A 402 14.57 13.73 -5.63
CA ARG A 402 15.50 12.90 -4.82
C ARG A 402 16.72 12.47 -5.62
N ILE A 403 16.57 12.15 -6.91
CA ILE A 403 17.68 11.64 -7.75
C ILE A 403 18.78 12.69 -7.90
N PRO A 404 18.55 13.88 -8.47
CA PRO A 404 19.60 14.88 -8.60
C PRO A 404 20.11 15.39 -7.24
N ALA A 405 19.24 15.54 -6.23
CA ALA A 405 19.65 15.99 -4.90
C ALA A 405 20.54 14.94 -4.21
N ALA A 406 20.24 13.66 -4.32
CA ALA A 406 21.07 12.59 -3.76
C ALA A 406 22.44 12.53 -4.45
N LEU A 407 22.50 12.71 -5.77
CA LEU A 407 23.77 12.82 -6.50
C LEU A 407 24.60 14.00 -6.00
N LEU A 408 24.00 15.16 -5.84
CA LEU A 408 24.71 16.36 -5.36
C LEU A 408 25.21 16.18 -3.92
N LEU A 409 24.36 15.74 -3.00
CA LEU A 409 24.74 15.63 -1.60
C LEU A 409 25.66 14.44 -1.30
N SER A 410 25.62 13.38 -2.09
CA SER A 410 26.55 12.25 -1.97
C SER A 410 28.01 12.62 -2.25
N HIS A 411 28.26 13.65 -3.04
CA HIS A 411 29.60 14.20 -3.34
C HIS A 411 30.07 15.27 -2.35
N THR A 412 29.27 15.61 -1.33
CA THR A 412 29.65 16.54 -0.26
C THR A 412 30.25 15.79 0.95
N ALA A 413 30.66 16.52 1.98
CA ALA A 413 31.10 15.94 3.25
C ALA A 413 30.05 15.09 3.96
N LEU A 414 28.78 15.15 3.55
CA LEU A 414 27.69 14.34 4.10
C LEU A 414 27.71 12.89 3.58
N GLY A 415 28.27 12.65 2.39
CA GLY A 415 28.39 11.31 1.81
C GLY A 415 27.05 10.54 1.82
N LEU A 416 27.05 9.35 2.43
CA LEU A 416 25.86 8.51 2.57
C LEU A 416 24.71 9.19 3.32
N ASN A 417 25.01 9.92 4.40
CA ASN A 417 24.02 10.67 5.17
C ASN A 417 23.32 11.73 4.31
N GLY A 418 24.02 12.29 3.31
CA GLY A 418 23.44 13.21 2.34
C GLY A 418 22.27 12.60 1.56
N ILE A 419 22.37 11.32 1.17
CA ILE A 419 21.29 10.60 0.49
C ILE A 419 20.08 10.49 1.43
N TRP A 420 20.27 10.12 2.69
CA TRP A 420 19.20 9.99 3.67
C TRP A 420 18.54 11.34 4.03
N TRP A 421 19.35 12.41 4.11
CA TRP A 421 18.80 13.75 4.26
C TRP A 421 17.90 14.17 3.12
N VAL A 422 18.22 13.79 1.88
CA VAL A 422 17.34 14.05 0.72
C VAL A 422 15.99 13.37 0.88
N LEU A 423 15.96 12.13 1.37
CA LEU A 423 14.71 11.43 1.66
C LEU A 423 13.88 12.20 2.68
N THR A 424 14.50 12.56 3.80
CA THR A 424 13.87 13.33 4.90
C THR A 424 13.31 14.66 4.43
N VAL A 425 14.13 15.47 3.75
CA VAL A 425 13.74 16.80 3.27
C VAL A 425 12.59 16.72 2.27
N SER A 426 12.61 15.73 1.35
CA SER A 426 11.50 15.52 0.42
C SER A 426 10.18 15.21 1.13
N CYS A 427 10.21 14.42 2.21
CA CYS A 427 9.03 14.11 3.03
C CYS A 427 8.55 15.34 3.79
N ILE A 428 9.46 16.18 4.32
CA ILE A 428 9.10 17.45 4.98
C ILE A 428 8.33 18.35 4.03
N PHE A 429 8.82 18.54 2.80
CA PHE A 429 8.12 19.36 1.80
C PHE A 429 6.74 18.79 1.46
N LYS A 430 6.63 17.49 1.19
CA LYS A 430 5.35 16.84 0.85
C LYS A 430 4.34 16.95 2.00
N GLY A 431 4.79 16.62 3.22
CA GLY A 431 3.96 16.67 4.43
C GLY A 431 3.60 18.07 4.89
N THR A 432 4.26 19.10 4.40
CA THR A 432 3.92 20.50 4.63
C THR A 432 3.03 21.07 3.54
N ILE A 433 3.41 20.90 2.28
CA ILE A 433 2.71 21.48 1.13
C ILE A 433 1.30 20.91 0.99
N LEU A 434 1.11 19.60 1.12
CA LEU A 434 -0.20 18.99 0.89
C LEU A 434 -1.25 19.41 1.93
N PRO A 435 -1.01 19.38 3.25
CA PRO A 435 -1.97 19.91 4.22
C PRO A 435 -2.29 21.40 4.03
N LEU A 436 -1.28 22.20 3.71
CA LEU A 436 -1.48 23.64 3.45
C LEU A 436 -2.30 23.86 2.17
N TRP A 437 -1.98 23.14 1.08
CA TRP A 437 -2.75 23.22 -0.16
C TRP A 437 -4.19 22.81 0.05
N TYR A 438 -4.45 21.73 0.79
CA TYR A 438 -5.81 21.33 1.13
C TYR A 438 -6.52 22.42 1.94
N HIS A 439 -5.87 22.95 2.98
CA HIS A 439 -6.46 23.95 3.86
C HIS A 439 -6.87 25.22 3.11
N PHE A 440 -5.95 25.82 2.36
CA PHE A 440 -6.19 27.08 1.64
C PHE A 440 -6.98 26.89 0.36
N GLY A 441 -6.83 25.76 -0.32
CA GLY A 441 -7.51 25.44 -1.57
C GLY A 441 -8.92 24.89 -1.40
N PHE A 442 -9.31 24.47 -0.18
CA PHE A 442 -10.53 23.72 0.08
C PHE A 442 -11.80 24.37 -0.52
N ASN A 443 -12.00 25.65 -0.25
CA ASN A 443 -13.19 26.37 -0.73
C ASN A 443 -13.28 26.43 -2.27
N LYS A 444 -12.14 26.52 -2.97
CA LYS A 444 -12.09 26.51 -4.43
C LYS A 444 -12.36 25.11 -4.99
N MET A 445 -11.92 24.07 -4.30
CA MET A 445 -12.10 22.68 -4.72
C MET A 445 -13.56 22.23 -4.62
N VAL A 446 -14.25 22.68 -3.56
CA VAL A 446 -15.66 22.32 -3.29
C VAL A 446 -16.63 23.12 -4.17
N LYS A 447 -16.34 24.40 -4.50
CA LYS A 447 -17.21 25.24 -5.35
C LYS A 447 -17.18 24.87 -6.84
N ARG A 448 -16.16 24.13 -7.30
CA ARG A 448 -15.98 23.74 -8.72
C ARG A 448 -16.47 22.32 -9.05
N SER A 449 -17.15 21.70 -8.13
CA SER A 449 -17.68 20.32 -8.30
C SER A 449 -19.23 20.40 -8.36
#